data_1a34126de33c5e017e18b3197e2b4811
#
_entry.id   1a34126de33c5e017e18b3197e2b4811
#
_cell.length_a   1.000
_cell.length_b   1.000
_cell.length_c   1.000
_cell.angle_alpha   90.00
_cell.angle_beta   90.00
_cell.angle_gamma   90.00
#
_symmetry.space_group_name_H-M   'P 1'
#
loop_
_entity.id
_entity.type
_entity.pdbx_description
1 polymer ?
#
loop_
_entity_poly.entity_id
_entity_poly.type
_entity_poly.pdbx_seq_one_letter_code
_entity_poly.pdbx_strand_id
1 'polypeptide(L)'
;MIYSVHGKLIAKEPTMAVVECGGVGYACRTTLYTLGQLGSIGDTVFLYTAMSVREDAVELFGFSTQQELQCFQLLTSVSGVGPKAALSILSDLSPDQFLLTVASGDSKALTRAKGIGAKSAQRI
;
A
#
# COMPACT_ATOMS: atom_id res chain seq x y z
N MET A 1 -5.21 -15.21 -8.70
CA MET A 1 -5.10 -13.82 -8.19
C MET A 1 -5.73 -13.72 -6.82
N ILE A 2 -5.07 -13.05 -5.89
CA ILE A 2 -5.59 -12.89 -4.53
C ILE A 2 -6.21 -11.51 -4.42
N TYR A 3 -7.54 -11.47 -4.24
CA TYR A 3 -8.32 -10.24 -4.16
C TYR A 3 -8.32 -9.64 -2.75
N SER A 4 -8.43 -10.51 -1.76
CA SER A 4 -8.50 -10.10 -0.36
C SER A 4 -8.04 -11.21 0.56
N VAL A 5 -7.66 -10.83 1.77
CA VAL A 5 -7.39 -11.78 2.84
C VAL A 5 -8.19 -11.37 4.07
N HIS A 6 -8.78 -12.35 4.75
CA HIS A 6 -9.60 -12.14 5.93
C HIS A 6 -9.23 -13.20 6.96
N GLY A 7 -8.67 -12.78 8.07
CA GLY A 7 -8.22 -13.70 9.08
C GLY A 7 -7.59 -12.98 10.26
N LYS A 8 -6.74 -13.72 10.98
CA LYS A 8 -6.13 -13.26 12.21
C LYS A 8 -4.82 -12.54 11.92
N LEU A 9 -4.65 -11.36 12.49
CA LEU A 9 -3.39 -10.63 12.43
C LEU A 9 -2.39 -11.31 13.36
N ILE A 10 -1.34 -11.92 12.79
CA ILE A 10 -0.35 -12.66 13.57
C ILE A 10 1.01 -11.97 13.66
N ALA A 11 1.28 -11.02 12.78
CA ALA A 11 2.50 -10.22 12.86
C ALA A 11 2.25 -8.84 12.28
N LYS A 12 2.93 -7.84 12.82
CA LYS A 12 2.79 -6.45 12.42
C LYS A 12 4.16 -5.79 12.48
N GLU A 13 4.74 -5.56 11.32
CA GLU A 13 6.06 -4.95 11.18
C GLU A 13 5.90 -3.56 10.56
N PRO A 14 6.96 -2.72 10.53
CA PRO A 14 6.83 -1.34 10.05
C PRO A 14 6.27 -1.19 8.63
N THR A 15 6.46 -2.19 7.76
CA THR A 15 5.99 -2.13 6.38
C THR A 15 5.20 -3.36 5.97
N MET A 16 4.81 -4.20 6.93
CA MET A 16 4.19 -5.48 6.60
C MET A 16 3.23 -5.93 7.69
N ALA A 17 2.12 -6.52 7.26
CA ALA A 17 1.18 -7.20 8.14
C ALA A 17 1.02 -8.63 7.66
N VAL A 18 1.03 -9.59 8.60
CA VAL A 18 0.81 -10.99 8.26
C VAL A 18 -0.56 -11.42 8.78
N VAL A 19 -1.38 -11.90 7.87
CA VAL A 19 -2.75 -12.34 8.16
C VAL A 19 -2.83 -13.85 7.93
N GLU A 20 -3.23 -14.58 8.96
CA GLU A 20 -3.41 -16.02 8.87
C GLU A 20 -4.83 -16.36 8.44
N CYS A 21 -4.93 -17.07 7.33
CA CYS A 21 -6.21 -17.53 6.78
C CYS A 21 -6.11 -19.03 6.54
N GLY A 22 -6.91 -19.82 7.27
CA GLY A 22 -6.93 -21.27 7.09
C GLY A 22 -5.58 -21.94 7.29
N GLY A 23 -4.75 -21.45 8.20
CA GLY A 23 -3.43 -22.00 8.47
C GLY A 23 -2.31 -21.47 7.59
N VAL A 24 -2.62 -20.57 6.64
CA VAL A 24 -1.61 -19.93 5.79
C VAL A 24 -1.41 -18.49 6.22
N GLY A 25 -0.17 -18.11 6.50
CA GLY A 25 0.19 -16.72 6.83
C GLY A 25 0.51 -15.94 5.57
N TYR A 26 -0.33 -14.96 5.25
CA TYR A 26 -0.12 -14.08 4.09
C TYR A 26 0.62 -12.83 4.53
N ALA A 27 1.86 -12.70 4.10
CA ALA A 27 2.68 -11.53 4.40
C ALA A 27 2.36 -10.43 3.37
N CYS A 28 1.66 -9.41 3.80
CA CYS A 28 1.22 -8.32 2.94
C CYS A 28 2.05 -7.08 3.23
N ARG A 29 2.74 -6.58 2.24
CA ARG A 29 3.38 -5.27 2.34
C ARG A 29 2.30 -4.21 2.33
N THR A 30 2.45 -3.20 3.16
CA THR A 30 1.38 -2.24 3.37
C THR A 30 1.92 -0.86 3.78
N THR A 31 1.00 0.07 3.99
CA THR A 31 1.28 1.45 4.37
C THR A 31 1.19 1.63 5.87
N LEU A 32 1.78 2.70 6.38
CA LEU A 32 1.60 3.11 7.77
C LEU A 32 0.13 3.43 8.07
N TYR A 33 -0.57 3.98 7.07
CA TYR A 33 -2.01 4.25 7.21
C TYR A 33 -2.78 2.98 7.52
N THR A 34 -2.60 1.93 6.69
CA THR A 34 -3.28 0.65 6.91
C THR A 34 -2.87 0.01 8.24
N LEU A 35 -1.58 0.03 8.57
CA LEU A 35 -1.10 -0.53 9.85
C LEU A 35 -1.78 0.14 11.04
N GLY A 36 -2.00 1.45 10.97
CA GLY A 36 -2.72 2.18 12.00
C GLY A 36 -4.19 1.81 12.12
N GLN A 37 -4.79 1.25 11.08
CA GLN A 37 -6.19 0.85 11.06
C GLN A 37 -6.42 -0.60 11.54
N LEU A 38 -5.36 -1.40 11.62
CA LEU A 38 -5.52 -2.86 11.82
C LEU A 38 -5.73 -3.30 13.27
N GLY A 39 -5.55 -2.47 14.24
CA GLY A 39 -5.69 -2.90 15.63
C GLY A 39 -4.50 -3.72 16.10
N SER A 40 -4.76 -4.72 16.97
CA SER A 40 -3.74 -5.47 17.68
C SER A 40 -3.51 -6.88 17.13
N ILE A 41 -2.34 -7.44 17.40
CA ILE A 41 -2.05 -8.85 17.12
C ILE A 41 -3.13 -9.71 17.78
N GLY A 42 -3.68 -10.63 17.00
CA GLY A 42 -4.77 -11.51 17.45
C GLY A 42 -6.14 -11.08 16.97
N ASP A 43 -6.30 -9.83 16.55
CA ASP A 43 -7.58 -9.34 16.02
C ASP A 43 -7.87 -9.92 14.65
N THR A 44 -9.14 -10.07 14.32
CA THR A 44 -9.58 -10.44 12.98
C THR A 44 -9.53 -9.19 12.10
N VAL A 45 -8.85 -9.30 10.96
CA VAL A 45 -8.64 -8.18 10.04
C VAL A 45 -9.01 -8.58 8.63
N PHE A 46 -9.27 -7.57 7.79
CA PHE A 46 -9.54 -7.72 6.37
C PHE A 46 -8.64 -6.78 5.60
N LEU A 47 -7.98 -7.29 4.56
CA LEU A 47 -7.18 -6.47 3.66
C LEU A 47 -7.60 -6.71 2.23
N TYR A 48 -7.76 -5.63 1.48
CA TYR A 48 -7.86 -5.68 0.02
C TYR A 48 -6.45 -5.83 -0.53
N THR A 49 -6.22 -6.78 -1.43
CA THR A 49 -4.87 -7.12 -1.85
C THR A 49 -4.63 -6.89 -3.33
N ALA A 50 -3.38 -6.65 -3.66
CA ALA A 50 -2.87 -6.63 -5.01
C ALA A 50 -1.61 -7.50 -5.05
N MET A 51 -1.46 -8.30 -6.10
CA MET A 51 -0.34 -9.21 -6.23
C MET A 51 0.55 -8.76 -7.37
N SER A 52 1.85 -8.69 -7.09
CA SER A 52 2.87 -8.40 -8.10
C SER A 52 3.69 -9.65 -8.33
N VAL A 53 3.66 -10.17 -9.55
CA VAL A 53 4.41 -11.35 -9.95
C VAL A 53 5.46 -10.92 -10.96
N ARG A 54 6.72 -11.11 -10.60
CA ARG A 54 7.86 -10.83 -11.45
C ARG A 54 8.71 -12.09 -11.57
N GLU A 55 9.66 -12.08 -12.48
CA GLU A 55 10.54 -13.23 -12.70
C GLU A 55 11.25 -13.66 -11.41
N ASP A 56 11.68 -12.70 -10.61
CA ASP A 56 12.50 -12.93 -9.42
C ASP A 56 11.74 -12.83 -8.10
N ALA A 57 10.47 -12.43 -8.11
CA ALA A 57 9.71 -12.22 -6.88
C ALA A 57 8.21 -12.27 -7.08
N VAL A 58 7.52 -12.75 -6.06
CA VAL A 58 6.07 -12.65 -5.92
C VAL A 58 5.80 -11.89 -4.63
N GLU A 59 5.11 -10.75 -4.73
CA GLU A 59 4.82 -9.92 -3.57
C GLU A 59 3.32 -9.66 -3.48
N LEU A 60 2.82 -9.65 -2.24
CA LEU A 60 1.43 -9.33 -1.95
C LEU A 60 1.39 -7.99 -1.22
N PHE A 61 0.53 -7.10 -1.70
CA PHE A 61 0.30 -5.79 -1.08
C PHE A 61 -1.12 -5.76 -0.52
N GLY A 62 -1.29 -5.23 0.68
CA GLY A 62 -2.57 -5.21 1.35
C GLY A 62 -2.93 -3.84 1.88
N PHE A 63 -4.23 -3.52 1.84
CA PHE A 63 -4.75 -2.21 2.23
C PHE A 63 -6.05 -2.38 3.00
N SER A 64 -6.24 -1.56 4.04
CA SER A 64 -7.43 -1.63 4.88
C SER A 64 -8.69 -1.14 4.18
N THR A 65 -8.55 -0.29 3.16
CA THR A 65 -9.67 0.24 2.41
C THR A 65 -9.49 0.03 0.92
N GLN A 66 -10.60 -0.12 0.22
CA GLN A 66 -10.59 -0.23 -1.24
C GLN A 66 -10.07 1.06 -1.87
N GLN A 67 -10.35 2.21 -1.26
CA GLN A 67 -9.86 3.50 -1.73
C GLN A 67 -8.33 3.53 -1.74
N GLU A 68 -7.68 3.06 -0.69
CA GLU A 68 -6.23 3.02 -0.64
C GLU A 68 -5.64 2.07 -1.69
N LEU A 69 -6.27 0.91 -1.89
CA LEU A 69 -5.87 -0.01 -2.96
C LEU A 69 -5.94 0.69 -4.32
N GLN A 70 -7.02 1.43 -4.58
CA GLN A 70 -7.18 2.15 -5.85
C GLN A 70 -6.10 3.21 -6.02
N CYS A 71 -5.76 3.94 -4.97
CA CYS A 71 -4.66 4.90 -5.00
C CYS A 71 -3.32 4.22 -5.33
N PHE A 72 -3.07 3.08 -4.72
CA PHE A 72 -1.87 2.28 -4.99
C PHE A 72 -1.81 1.85 -6.47
N GLN A 73 -2.92 1.37 -7.00
CA GLN A 73 -3.00 0.94 -8.39
C GLN A 73 -2.79 2.10 -9.37
N LEU A 74 -3.36 3.26 -9.07
CA LEU A 74 -3.14 4.47 -9.87
C LEU A 74 -1.67 4.89 -9.84
N LEU A 75 -1.06 4.90 -8.67
CA LEU A 75 0.34 5.27 -8.52
C LEU A 75 1.26 4.34 -9.30
N THR A 76 1.06 3.04 -9.17
CA THR A 76 1.92 2.05 -9.84
C THR A 76 1.69 2.00 -11.35
N SER A 77 0.61 2.58 -11.85
CA SER A 77 0.38 2.71 -13.29
C SER A 77 1.23 3.83 -13.91
N VAL A 78 1.79 4.71 -13.10
CA VAL A 78 2.60 5.84 -13.57
C VAL A 78 4.02 5.36 -13.85
N SER A 79 4.55 5.70 -15.02
CA SER A 79 5.92 5.37 -15.40
C SER A 79 6.90 5.98 -14.39
N GLY A 80 7.81 5.14 -13.87
CA GLY A 80 8.79 5.56 -12.88
C GLY A 80 8.33 5.43 -11.43
N VAL A 81 7.09 4.99 -11.19
CA VAL A 81 6.57 4.78 -9.83
C VAL A 81 6.39 3.28 -9.60
N GLY A 82 7.30 2.70 -8.83
CA GLY A 82 7.21 1.30 -8.43
C GLY A 82 6.39 1.11 -7.14
N PRO A 83 6.14 -0.15 -6.75
CA PRO A 83 5.36 -0.43 -5.54
C PRO A 83 5.93 0.19 -4.27
N LYS A 84 7.23 0.16 -4.08
CA LYS A 84 7.86 0.75 -2.87
C LYS A 84 7.63 2.25 -2.78
N ALA A 85 7.77 2.95 -3.90
CA ALA A 85 7.53 4.39 -3.95
C ALA A 85 6.06 4.70 -3.68
N ALA A 86 5.14 3.91 -4.25
CA ALA A 86 3.71 4.06 -4.01
C ALA A 86 3.37 3.87 -2.53
N LEU A 87 3.91 2.84 -1.88
CA LEU A 87 3.70 2.62 -0.45
C LEU A 87 4.25 3.77 0.38
N SER A 88 5.39 4.33 -0.01
CA SER A 88 5.99 5.46 0.69
C SER A 88 5.10 6.70 0.62
N ILE A 89 4.57 7.01 -0.56
CA ILE A 89 3.63 8.13 -0.74
C ILE A 89 2.39 7.93 0.15
N LEU A 90 1.80 6.75 0.10
CA LEU A 90 0.57 6.46 0.83
C LEU A 90 0.78 6.26 2.33
N SER A 91 2.03 6.15 2.77
CA SER A 91 2.37 6.17 4.20
C SER A 91 2.47 7.60 4.73
N ASP A 92 2.85 8.55 3.88
CA ASP A 92 2.91 9.98 4.24
C ASP A 92 1.55 10.65 4.11
N LEU A 93 0.74 10.24 3.13
CA LEU A 93 -0.54 10.85 2.82
C LEU A 93 -1.64 9.80 2.95
N SER A 94 -2.70 10.10 3.72
CA SER A 94 -3.90 9.27 3.71
C SER A 94 -4.49 9.27 2.30
N PRO A 95 -5.39 8.32 1.96
CA PRO A 95 -6.03 8.32 0.65
C PRO A 95 -6.68 9.66 0.29
N ASP A 96 -7.37 10.28 1.24
CA ASP A 96 -8.00 11.58 1.00
C ASP A 96 -6.98 12.69 0.77
N GLN A 97 -5.92 12.73 1.57
CA GLN A 97 -4.84 13.71 1.42
C GLN A 97 -4.13 13.54 0.08
N PHE A 98 -3.89 12.29 -0.34
CA PHE A 98 -3.27 12.00 -1.62
C PHE A 98 -4.12 12.53 -2.78
N LEU A 99 -5.43 12.25 -2.76
CA LEU A 99 -6.34 12.70 -3.82
C LEU A 99 -6.40 14.23 -3.88
N LEU A 100 -6.42 14.90 -2.72
CA LEU A 100 -6.37 16.37 -2.66
C LEU A 100 -5.05 16.92 -3.23
N THR A 101 -3.93 16.29 -2.89
CA THR A 101 -2.61 16.70 -3.37
C THR A 101 -2.52 16.58 -4.88
N VAL A 102 -3.02 15.50 -5.45
CA VAL A 102 -3.05 15.30 -6.91
C VAL A 102 -3.97 16.33 -7.57
N ALA A 103 -5.15 16.53 -7.01
CA ALA A 103 -6.13 17.47 -7.56
C ALA A 103 -5.62 18.91 -7.56
N SER A 104 -4.81 19.29 -6.56
CA SER A 104 -4.23 20.63 -6.45
C SER A 104 -2.96 20.82 -7.30
N GLY A 105 -2.42 19.75 -7.87
CA GLY A 105 -1.20 19.79 -8.67
C GLY A 105 0.08 20.01 -7.86
N ASP A 106 0.06 19.69 -6.57
CA ASP A 106 1.20 19.89 -5.68
C ASP A 106 2.23 18.76 -5.83
N SER A 107 3.01 18.81 -6.89
CA SER A 107 4.03 17.80 -7.14
C SER A 107 5.15 17.77 -6.11
N LYS A 108 5.42 18.89 -5.45
CA LYS A 108 6.46 18.97 -4.41
C LYS A 108 6.13 18.11 -3.20
N ALA A 109 4.86 18.05 -2.81
CA ALA A 109 4.43 17.20 -1.70
C ALA A 109 4.73 15.72 -1.98
N LEU A 110 4.66 15.32 -3.25
CA LEU A 110 4.91 13.93 -3.66
C LEU A 110 6.40 13.60 -3.66
N THR A 111 7.29 14.56 -3.82
CA THR A 111 8.74 14.32 -3.81
C THR A 111 9.29 13.99 -2.42
N ARG A 112 8.50 14.18 -1.36
CA ARG A 112 8.88 13.76 0.00
C ARG A 112 9.01 12.26 0.13
N ALA A 113 8.33 11.50 -0.72
CA ALA A 113 8.39 10.06 -0.69
C ALA A 113 9.73 9.57 -1.25
N LYS A 114 10.30 8.58 -0.57
CA LYS A 114 11.56 7.97 -1.00
C LYS A 114 11.38 7.32 -2.37
N GLY A 115 12.26 7.64 -3.30
CA GLY A 115 12.24 7.07 -4.65
C GLY A 115 11.41 7.86 -5.65
N ILE A 116 10.80 8.99 -5.24
CA ILE A 116 10.05 9.86 -6.14
C ILE A 116 10.86 11.12 -6.43
N GLY A 117 11.30 11.26 -7.67
CA GLY A 117 11.92 12.48 -8.16
C GLY A 117 10.89 13.44 -8.75
N ALA A 118 11.35 14.63 -9.16
CA ALA A 118 10.46 15.68 -9.68
C ALA A 118 9.67 15.22 -10.91
N LYS A 119 10.29 14.49 -11.83
CA LYS A 119 9.61 13.99 -13.03
C LYS A 119 8.51 13.00 -12.72
N SER A 120 8.78 12.05 -11.82
CA SER A 120 7.79 11.07 -11.41
C SER A 120 6.63 11.74 -10.67
N ALA A 121 6.93 12.71 -9.79
CA ALA A 121 5.92 13.46 -9.08
C ALA A 121 4.98 14.22 -10.03
N GLN A 122 5.51 14.80 -11.10
CA GLN A 122 4.71 15.52 -12.08
C GLN A 122 3.80 14.59 -12.89
N ARG A 123 4.21 13.35 -13.12
CA ARG A 123 3.42 12.36 -13.85
C ARG A 123 2.24 11.82 -13.03
N ILE A 124 2.33 11.91 -11.71
CA ILE A 124 1.24 11.52 -10.83
C ILE A 124 0.15 12.59 -10.85
#